data_44b1b45fdc75136a1f7448780fb348cf
#
_entry.id   44b1b45fdc75136a1f7448780fb348cf
#
_cell.length_a   1.000
_cell.length_b   1.000
_cell.length_c   1.000
_cell.angle_alpha   90.00
_cell.angle_beta   90.00
_cell.angle_gamma   90.00
#
_symmetry.space_group_name_H-M   'P 1'
#
loop_
_entity.id
_entity.type
_entity.pdbx_description
1 polymer ?
#
loop_
_entity_poly.entity_id
_entity_poly.type
_entity_poly.pdbx_seq_one_letter_code
_entity_poly.pdbx_strand_id
1 'polypeptide(L)'
;MSFSNLKKQSSLGSLTAKLVSQVEKMNKGSNGVDDRLWKPEVDKAGNGYAVIRFLPAPDGEDLPWAKLYTHAFQASGGWYIENSLTTLGQKDPVSEYNSQLWNSGVDSDKEVARKQKRKLSYYSNVYVVKDPSNPSNEGKVFLFRYGKKIFDKITAAMQPEFEDEQAINPFDFWAGANFKIKIKKVAGYWNYDSSEFAAPAPLLDDDDAMETVWKNEYSLAELVAPDQFKSYEDLKKRLDYVLGLTVAPKRQDPEVIDEDNNLEDLSEGRAVVDTTPSSVNTDEDLSLIHI
;
A
#
# COMPACT_ATOMS: atom_id res chain seq x y z
N MET A 1 -26.99 24.55 -17.60
CA MET A 1 -26.56 25.31 -16.39
C MET A 1 -27.03 26.75 -16.53
N SER A 2 -27.65 27.32 -15.48
CA SER A 2 -28.11 28.73 -15.53
C SER A 2 -26.96 29.65 -15.11
N PHE A 3 -26.86 30.85 -15.70
CA PHE A 3 -25.87 31.89 -15.41
C PHE A 3 -25.89 32.33 -13.93
N SER A 4 -27.05 32.23 -13.27
CA SER A 4 -27.19 32.44 -11.82
C SER A 4 -26.46 31.38 -10.95
N ASN A 5 -26.29 30.16 -11.43
CA ASN A 5 -25.53 29.12 -10.77
C ASN A 5 -24.00 29.32 -10.90
N LEU A 6 -23.55 29.88 -12.02
CA LEU A 6 -22.16 30.30 -12.22
C LEU A 6 -21.74 31.38 -11.20
N LYS A 7 -22.63 32.36 -10.91
CA LYS A 7 -22.36 33.42 -9.93
C LYS A 7 -22.29 32.90 -8.48
N LYS A 8 -22.99 31.82 -8.13
CA LYS A 8 -22.90 31.15 -6.83
C LYS A 8 -21.65 30.26 -6.68
N GLN A 9 -21.11 29.75 -7.81
CA GLN A 9 -19.89 28.95 -7.82
C GLN A 9 -18.60 29.78 -7.91
N SER A 10 -18.68 31.10 -8.14
CA SER A 10 -17.53 31.98 -8.29
C SER A 10 -16.93 32.48 -6.97
N SER A 11 -17.19 31.81 -5.82
CA SER A 11 -16.46 32.11 -4.60
C SER A 11 -15.01 31.64 -4.75
N LEU A 12 -14.07 32.58 -4.68
CA LEU A 12 -12.62 32.34 -4.80
C LEU A 12 -12.17 31.18 -3.89
N GLY A 13 -12.78 31.01 -2.71
CA GLY A 13 -12.46 29.94 -1.78
C GLY A 13 -12.81 28.53 -2.26
N SER A 14 -13.92 28.35 -3.01
CA SER A 14 -14.29 27.02 -3.53
C SER A 14 -13.42 26.61 -4.73
N LEU A 15 -13.01 27.57 -5.54
CA LEU A 15 -12.06 27.34 -6.66
C LEU A 15 -10.65 27.06 -6.14
N THR A 16 -10.19 27.80 -5.15
CA THR A 16 -8.88 27.59 -4.52
C THR A 16 -8.83 26.22 -3.84
N ALA A 17 -9.87 25.81 -3.11
CA ALA A 17 -9.94 24.49 -2.49
C ALA A 17 -9.91 23.35 -3.53
N LYS A 18 -10.63 23.51 -4.65
CA LYS A 18 -10.59 22.54 -5.78
C LYS A 18 -9.22 22.51 -6.46
N LEU A 19 -8.59 23.66 -6.67
CA LEU A 19 -7.24 23.76 -7.24
C LEU A 19 -6.21 23.14 -6.33
N VAL A 20 -6.24 23.40 -5.04
CA VAL A 20 -5.36 22.80 -4.03
C VAL A 20 -5.53 21.27 -4.04
N SER A 21 -6.78 20.77 -4.00
CA SER A 21 -7.03 19.32 -4.05
C SER A 21 -6.58 18.68 -5.35
N GLN A 22 -6.63 19.41 -6.47
CA GLN A 22 -6.20 18.89 -7.77
C GLN A 22 -4.67 18.94 -7.91
N VAL A 23 -4.01 19.98 -7.39
CA VAL A 23 -2.55 20.06 -7.30
C VAL A 23 -2.01 18.99 -6.35
N GLU A 24 -2.66 18.74 -5.22
CA GLU A 24 -2.31 17.63 -4.32
C GLU A 24 -2.46 16.27 -5.00
N LYS A 25 -3.52 16.05 -5.79
CA LYS A 25 -3.69 14.84 -6.60
C LYS A 25 -2.61 14.69 -7.67
N MET A 26 -2.21 15.77 -8.32
CA MET A 26 -1.14 15.76 -9.33
C MET A 26 0.24 15.53 -8.68
N ASN A 27 0.50 16.12 -7.51
CA ASN A 27 1.75 15.92 -6.77
C ASN A 27 1.85 14.50 -6.14
N LYS A 28 0.73 13.86 -5.82
CA LYS A 28 0.68 12.45 -5.37
C LYS A 28 1.13 11.45 -6.46
N GLY A 29 1.18 11.86 -7.73
CA GLY A 29 1.64 11.03 -8.85
C GLY A 29 3.16 10.76 -8.90
N SER A 30 3.99 11.49 -8.15
CA SER A 30 5.44 11.47 -8.40
C SER A 30 6.30 10.56 -7.51
N ASN A 31 5.82 10.05 -6.34
CA ASN A 31 6.68 9.23 -5.47
C ASN A 31 6.03 8.00 -4.80
N GLY A 32 4.78 7.66 -5.08
CA GLY A 32 4.16 6.39 -4.66
C GLY A 32 4.02 6.17 -3.14
N VAL A 33 4.30 7.17 -2.31
CA VAL A 33 4.11 7.10 -0.85
C VAL A 33 2.76 7.73 -0.52
N ASP A 34 1.88 6.95 0.10
CA ASP A 34 0.60 7.46 0.63
C ASP A 34 0.85 8.08 2.00
N ASP A 35 0.78 9.40 2.10
CA ASP A 35 1.03 10.16 3.34
C ASP A 35 0.01 9.85 4.45
N ARG A 36 -1.11 9.22 4.11
CA ARG A 36 -2.10 8.75 5.09
C ARG A 36 -1.61 7.52 5.85
N LEU A 37 -0.65 6.76 5.26
CA LEU A 37 -0.14 5.52 5.82
C LEU A 37 0.95 5.79 6.85
N TRP A 38 0.67 5.40 8.09
CA TRP A 38 1.68 5.34 9.13
C TRP A 38 2.27 3.93 9.25
N LYS A 39 3.53 3.87 9.53
CA LYS A 39 4.26 2.65 9.91
C LYS A 39 5.24 2.96 11.03
N PRO A 40 5.41 2.05 12.01
CA PRO A 40 6.44 2.22 13.02
C PRO A 40 7.83 2.13 12.38
N GLU A 41 8.70 3.05 12.76
CA GLU A 41 10.10 3.01 12.35
C GLU A 41 10.88 2.03 13.22
N VAL A 42 11.99 1.54 12.67
CA VAL A 42 12.89 0.61 13.34
C VAL A 42 14.29 1.17 13.35
N ASP A 43 15.01 0.92 14.44
CA ASP A 43 16.41 1.28 14.59
C ASP A 43 17.33 0.44 13.67
N LYS A 44 18.63 0.75 13.68
CA LYS A 44 19.64 0.02 12.90
C LYS A 44 19.73 -1.47 13.28
N ALA A 45 19.37 -1.82 14.49
CA ALA A 45 19.34 -3.22 14.97
C ALA A 45 18.06 -3.94 14.57
N GLY A 46 17.08 -3.21 14.05
CA GLY A 46 15.79 -3.74 13.63
C GLY A 46 14.77 -3.84 14.77
N ASN A 47 14.92 -3.04 15.83
CA ASN A 47 13.93 -2.93 16.89
C ASN A 47 13.05 -1.70 16.64
N GLY A 48 11.76 -1.84 16.88
CA GLY A 48 10.79 -0.75 16.79
C GLY A 48 9.82 -0.78 17.95
N TYR A 49 9.37 0.40 18.34
CA TYR A 49 8.38 0.56 19.40
C TYR A 49 7.48 1.74 19.10
N ALA A 50 6.19 1.51 19.21
CA ALA A 50 5.17 2.57 19.17
C ALA A 50 3.94 2.15 19.96
N VAL A 51 3.09 3.10 20.34
CA VAL A 51 1.79 2.85 20.95
C VAL A 51 0.73 3.51 20.09
N ILE A 52 -0.27 2.73 19.69
CA ILE A 52 -1.41 3.19 18.91
C ILE A 52 -2.71 2.79 19.60
N ARG A 53 -3.79 3.45 19.24
CA ARG A 53 -5.16 3.00 19.49
C ARG A 53 -5.82 2.73 18.15
N PHE A 54 -6.37 1.53 17.98
CA PHE A 54 -7.28 1.25 16.87
C PHE A 54 -8.57 2.04 17.07
N LEU A 55 -9.09 2.59 15.98
CA LEU A 55 -10.29 3.43 16.01
C LEU A 55 -11.53 2.64 15.55
N PRO A 56 -12.74 3.06 15.90
CA PRO A 56 -13.98 2.47 15.43
C PRO A 56 -14.10 2.45 13.90
N ALA A 57 -15.26 2.08 13.39
CA ALA A 57 -15.55 2.24 11.97
C ALA A 57 -15.74 3.73 11.63
N PRO A 58 -15.22 4.20 10.48
CA PRO A 58 -15.51 5.54 10.00
C PRO A 58 -17.02 5.75 9.78
N ASP A 59 -17.44 7.01 9.74
CA ASP A 59 -18.85 7.35 9.52
C ASP A 59 -19.41 6.71 8.24
N GLY A 60 -20.53 6.01 8.38
CA GLY A 60 -21.19 5.31 7.29
C GLY A 60 -20.57 3.96 6.89
N GLU A 61 -19.56 3.47 7.61
CA GLU A 61 -18.94 2.16 7.39
C GLU A 61 -19.25 1.18 8.53
N ASP A 62 -19.39 -0.11 8.19
CA ASP A 62 -19.78 -1.15 9.17
C ASP A 62 -18.59 -1.75 9.93
N LEU A 63 -17.39 -1.71 9.36
CA LEU A 63 -16.22 -2.40 9.89
C LEU A 63 -15.05 -1.44 10.15
N PRO A 64 -14.34 -1.57 11.28
CA PRO A 64 -13.16 -0.78 11.60
C PRO A 64 -11.89 -1.29 10.91
N TRP A 65 -12.01 -2.16 9.91
CA TRP A 65 -10.90 -2.61 9.07
C TRP A 65 -11.33 -2.91 7.65
N ALA A 66 -10.45 -2.66 6.70
CA ALA A 66 -10.55 -3.16 5.34
C ALA A 66 -9.54 -4.30 5.13
N LYS A 67 -9.92 -5.27 4.28
CA LYS A 67 -9.11 -6.44 3.94
C LYS A 67 -8.73 -6.38 2.46
N LEU A 68 -7.44 -6.35 2.16
CA LEU A 68 -6.93 -6.22 0.81
C LEU A 68 -5.95 -7.35 0.47
N TYR A 69 -6.18 -8.01 -0.64
CA TYR A 69 -5.22 -8.94 -1.24
C TYR A 69 -4.42 -8.25 -2.33
N THR A 70 -3.10 -8.46 -2.33
CA THR A 70 -2.18 -7.94 -3.34
C THR A 70 -1.25 -9.03 -3.83
N HIS A 71 -0.80 -8.94 -5.08
CA HIS A 71 0.33 -9.70 -5.59
C HIS A 71 1.56 -8.80 -5.66
N ALA A 72 2.71 -9.29 -5.20
CA ALA A 72 3.98 -8.59 -5.31
C ALA A 72 5.09 -9.63 -5.49
N PHE A 73 5.58 -9.77 -6.73
CA PHE A 73 6.64 -10.71 -7.10
C PHE A 73 7.43 -10.17 -8.29
N GLN A 74 8.62 -10.73 -8.51
CA GLN A 74 9.48 -10.40 -9.63
C GLN A 74 9.65 -11.62 -10.53
N ALA A 75 9.60 -11.41 -11.85
CA ALA A 75 9.91 -12.40 -12.86
C ALA A 75 10.74 -11.77 -13.99
N SER A 76 10.94 -12.47 -15.13
CA SER A 76 11.81 -12.06 -16.23
C SER A 76 11.52 -10.64 -16.79
N GLY A 77 10.24 -10.26 -16.86
CA GLY A 77 9.79 -8.94 -17.33
C GLY A 77 9.73 -7.85 -16.23
N GLY A 78 10.25 -8.14 -15.01
CA GLY A 78 10.31 -7.18 -13.92
C GLY A 78 9.32 -7.44 -12.78
N TRP A 79 8.90 -6.39 -12.08
CA TRP A 79 8.00 -6.49 -10.94
C TRP A 79 6.52 -6.51 -11.36
N TYR A 80 5.77 -7.42 -10.75
CA TYR A 80 4.31 -7.40 -10.71
C TYR A 80 3.86 -6.96 -9.33
N ILE A 81 3.27 -5.77 -9.22
CA ILE A 81 2.76 -5.22 -7.95
C ILE A 81 1.37 -4.66 -8.24
N GLU A 82 0.33 -5.41 -7.89
CA GLU A 82 -1.05 -5.06 -8.21
C GLU A 82 -2.01 -5.55 -7.12
N ASN A 83 -3.15 -4.86 -6.96
CA ASN A 83 -4.25 -5.33 -6.15
C ASN A 83 -4.90 -6.55 -6.81
N SER A 84 -5.22 -7.56 -6.01
CA SER A 84 -5.85 -8.78 -6.50
C SER A 84 -7.37 -8.64 -6.51
N LEU A 85 -7.98 -8.97 -7.65
CA LEU A 85 -9.44 -9.00 -7.82
C LEU A 85 -10.14 -9.97 -6.87
N THR A 86 -9.40 -10.91 -6.26
CA THR A 86 -9.96 -11.77 -5.21
C THR A 86 -10.39 -11.00 -3.96
N THR A 87 -9.95 -9.77 -3.77
CA THR A 87 -10.48 -8.86 -2.74
C THR A 87 -11.96 -8.58 -2.96
N LEU A 88 -12.38 -8.42 -4.20
CA LEU A 88 -13.76 -8.19 -4.62
C LEU A 88 -14.55 -9.50 -4.85
N GLY A 89 -13.97 -10.67 -4.51
CA GLY A 89 -14.56 -11.97 -4.79
C GLY A 89 -14.58 -12.37 -6.26
N GLN A 90 -13.82 -11.66 -7.10
CA GLN A 90 -13.73 -11.90 -8.56
C GLN A 90 -12.53 -12.79 -8.92
N LYS A 91 -12.55 -13.32 -10.14
CA LYS A 91 -11.44 -14.08 -10.71
C LYS A 91 -10.23 -13.16 -10.89
N ASP A 92 -9.05 -13.72 -10.65
CA ASP A 92 -7.78 -13.00 -10.73
C ASP A 92 -6.77 -13.80 -11.56
N PRO A 93 -6.12 -13.20 -12.58
CA PRO A 93 -5.29 -13.95 -13.51
C PRO A 93 -4.05 -14.58 -12.86
N VAL A 94 -3.47 -13.95 -11.83
CA VAL A 94 -2.32 -14.51 -11.09
C VAL A 94 -2.78 -15.68 -10.23
N SER A 95 -3.95 -15.58 -9.59
CA SER A 95 -4.51 -16.66 -8.78
C SER A 95 -4.85 -17.89 -9.62
N GLU A 96 -5.37 -17.68 -10.82
CA GLU A 96 -5.65 -18.78 -11.77
C GLU A 96 -4.35 -19.43 -12.29
N TYR A 97 -3.37 -18.63 -12.67
CA TYR A 97 -2.04 -19.11 -13.09
C TYR A 97 -1.36 -19.90 -11.97
N ASN A 98 -1.35 -19.40 -10.75
CA ASN A 98 -0.80 -20.09 -9.59
C ASN A 98 -1.52 -21.41 -9.29
N SER A 99 -2.83 -21.47 -9.51
CA SER A 99 -3.60 -22.72 -9.36
C SER A 99 -3.17 -23.76 -10.40
N GLN A 100 -2.90 -23.35 -11.63
CA GLN A 100 -2.38 -24.25 -12.68
C GLN A 100 -0.99 -24.78 -12.30
N LEU A 101 -0.08 -23.89 -11.89
CA LEU A 101 1.26 -24.28 -11.43
C LEU A 101 1.21 -25.24 -10.24
N TRP A 102 0.34 -24.96 -9.26
CA TRP A 102 0.20 -25.81 -8.08
C TRP A 102 -0.29 -27.22 -8.42
N ASN A 103 -1.18 -27.34 -9.40
CA ASN A 103 -1.79 -28.58 -9.82
C ASN A 103 -1.02 -29.30 -10.96
N SER A 104 0.10 -28.75 -11.44
CA SER A 104 0.93 -29.38 -12.48
C SER A 104 1.59 -30.69 -12.03
N GLY A 105 1.69 -30.91 -10.71
CA GLY A 105 2.42 -32.03 -10.14
C GLY A 105 3.95 -31.82 -10.07
N VAL A 106 4.48 -30.73 -10.66
CA VAL A 106 5.91 -30.42 -10.72
C VAL A 106 6.32 -29.56 -9.51
N ASP A 107 7.33 -29.96 -8.78
CA ASP A 107 7.73 -29.25 -7.55
C ASP A 107 8.33 -27.86 -7.82
N SER A 108 9.04 -27.66 -8.94
CA SER A 108 9.51 -26.33 -9.35
C SER A 108 8.36 -25.35 -9.59
N ASP A 109 7.25 -25.80 -10.15
CA ASP A 109 6.07 -24.97 -10.40
C ASP A 109 5.39 -24.55 -9.09
N LYS A 110 5.32 -25.48 -8.13
CA LYS A 110 4.81 -25.18 -6.77
C LYS A 110 5.67 -24.12 -6.07
N GLU A 111 7.00 -24.14 -6.25
CA GLU A 111 7.88 -23.10 -5.72
C GLU A 111 7.61 -21.72 -6.36
N VAL A 112 7.37 -21.69 -7.67
CA VAL A 112 6.96 -20.45 -8.36
C VAL A 112 5.63 -19.95 -7.81
N ALA A 113 4.62 -20.82 -7.69
CA ALA A 113 3.32 -20.46 -7.13
C ALA A 113 3.42 -19.93 -5.69
N ARG A 114 4.31 -20.51 -4.85
CA ARG A 114 4.56 -20.00 -3.48
C ARG A 114 5.11 -18.59 -3.47
N LYS A 115 6.02 -18.24 -4.40
CA LYS A 115 6.60 -16.89 -4.51
C LYS A 115 5.58 -15.86 -5.02
N GLN A 116 4.66 -16.30 -5.87
CA GLN A 116 3.67 -15.44 -6.51
C GLN A 116 2.33 -15.36 -5.76
N LYS A 117 2.18 -16.12 -4.67
CA LYS A 117 0.93 -16.13 -3.91
C LYS A 117 0.51 -14.74 -3.46
N ARG A 118 -0.79 -14.48 -3.43
CA ARG A 118 -1.35 -13.23 -2.91
C ARG A 118 -0.96 -13.02 -1.45
N LYS A 119 -0.74 -11.76 -1.09
CA LYS A 119 -0.47 -11.30 0.27
C LYS A 119 -1.72 -10.66 0.84
N LEU A 120 -2.08 -11.03 2.06
CA LEU A 120 -3.19 -10.42 2.80
C LEU A 120 -2.66 -9.27 3.66
N SER A 121 -3.29 -8.12 3.53
CA SER A 121 -3.11 -6.98 4.42
C SER A 121 -4.45 -6.52 4.97
N TYR A 122 -4.44 -6.02 6.18
CA TYR A 122 -5.53 -5.32 6.82
C TYR A 122 -5.17 -3.85 6.96
N TYR A 123 -6.17 -3.00 6.89
CA TYR A 123 -6.03 -1.56 7.10
C TYR A 123 -7.05 -1.12 8.14
N SER A 124 -6.64 -0.32 9.09
CA SER A 124 -7.51 0.32 10.07
C SER A 124 -7.06 1.75 10.29
N ASN A 125 -7.98 2.61 10.70
CA ASN A 125 -7.62 3.89 11.27
C ASN A 125 -7.01 3.67 12.65
N VAL A 126 -5.96 4.41 12.94
CA VAL A 126 -5.28 4.40 14.23
C VAL A 126 -4.96 5.81 14.69
N TYR A 127 -5.10 6.03 15.99
CA TYR A 127 -4.56 7.22 16.65
C TYR A 127 -3.18 6.89 17.19
N VAL A 128 -2.18 7.69 16.85
CA VAL A 128 -0.81 7.48 17.33
C VAL A 128 -0.68 8.09 18.73
N VAL A 129 -0.60 7.24 19.75
CA VAL A 129 -0.46 7.63 21.15
C VAL A 129 0.97 7.97 21.48
N LYS A 130 1.93 7.16 20.97
CA LYS A 130 3.36 7.36 21.18
C LYS A 130 4.16 6.83 19.99
N ASP A 131 5.01 7.68 19.45
CA ASP A 131 5.95 7.35 18.36
C ASP A 131 7.32 7.95 18.67
N PRO A 132 8.18 7.27 19.45
CA PRO A 132 9.48 7.81 19.85
C PRO A 132 10.41 8.13 18.69
N SER A 133 10.26 7.43 17.55
CA SER A 133 11.05 7.66 16.35
C SER A 133 10.60 8.90 15.58
N ASN A 134 9.31 9.21 15.67
CA ASN A 134 8.72 10.36 14.97
C ASN A 134 7.61 11.04 15.80
N PRO A 135 7.99 11.81 16.86
CA PRO A 135 7.02 12.40 17.79
C PRO A 135 6.01 13.33 17.13
N SER A 136 6.29 13.83 15.92
CA SER A 136 5.35 14.65 15.17
C SER A 136 4.07 13.93 14.72
N ASN A 137 4.08 12.60 14.78
CA ASN A 137 2.91 11.76 14.48
C ASN A 137 1.96 11.62 15.69
N GLU A 138 2.46 11.86 16.90
CA GLU A 138 1.67 11.70 18.11
C GLU A 138 0.45 12.66 18.12
N GLY A 139 -0.68 12.16 18.54
CA GLY A 139 -1.93 12.91 18.55
C GLY A 139 -2.67 12.98 17.20
N LYS A 140 -2.23 12.23 16.19
CA LYS A 140 -2.82 12.26 14.84
C LYS A 140 -3.43 10.91 14.45
N VAL A 141 -4.38 10.99 13.53
CA VAL A 141 -5.04 9.84 12.90
C VAL A 141 -4.31 9.47 11.61
N PHE A 142 -4.08 8.18 11.42
CA PHE A 142 -3.47 7.61 10.23
C PHE A 142 -4.12 6.28 9.85
N LEU A 143 -3.93 5.87 8.60
CA LEU A 143 -4.14 4.50 8.19
C LEU A 143 -2.94 3.64 8.60
N PHE A 144 -3.21 2.51 9.23
CA PHE A 144 -2.20 1.52 9.58
C PHE A 144 -2.42 0.22 8.80
N ARG A 145 -1.42 -0.16 8.02
CA ARG A 145 -1.41 -1.43 7.29
C ARG A 145 -0.71 -2.49 8.12
N TYR A 146 -1.38 -3.62 8.36
CA TYR A 146 -0.84 -4.72 9.15
C TYR A 146 -1.19 -6.09 8.57
N GLY A 147 -0.47 -7.12 9.00
CA GLY A 147 -0.67 -8.49 8.56
C GLY A 147 -1.50 -9.33 9.54
N LYS A 148 -1.67 -10.61 9.18
CA LYS A 148 -2.46 -11.59 9.93
C LYS A 148 -2.04 -11.69 11.41
N LYS A 149 -0.75 -11.63 11.74
CA LYS A 149 -0.28 -11.73 13.14
C LYS A 149 -0.85 -10.66 14.07
N ILE A 150 -0.97 -9.42 13.60
CA ILE A 150 -1.58 -8.35 14.39
C ILE A 150 -3.10 -8.54 14.41
N PHE A 151 -3.72 -8.94 13.29
CA PHE A 151 -5.15 -9.22 13.24
C PHE A 151 -5.55 -10.36 14.19
N ASP A 152 -4.73 -11.42 14.29
CA ASP A 152 -4.97 -12.51 15.24
C ASP A 152 -4.93 -12.03 16.69
N LYS A 153 -4.05 -11.07 17.04
CA LYS A 153 -4.02 -10.45 18.37
C LYS A 153 -5.28 -9.62 18.65
N ILE A 154 -5.78 -8.90 17.64
CA ILE A 154 -7.05 -8.18 17.73
C ILE A 154 -8.19 -9.16 17.98
N THR A 155 -8.25 -10.24 17.21
CA THR A 155 -9.30 -11.26 17.36
C THR A 155 -9.20 -11.95 18.71
N ALA A 156 -8.01 -12.31 19.18
CA ALA A 156 -7.79 -12.91 20.48
C ALA A 156 -8.23 -11.98 21.63
N ALA A 157 -7.98 -10.67 21.51
CA ALA A 157 -8.46 -9.71 22.50
C ALA A 157 -10.00 -9.59 22.52
N MET A 158 -10.65 -9.70 21.36
CA MET A 158 -12.12 -9.64 21.25
C MET A 158 -12.80 -10.96 21.68
N GLN A 159 -12.13 -12.07 21.44
CA GLN A 159 -12.63 -13.42 21.73
C GLN A 159 -11.50 -14.23 22.40
N PRO A 160 -11.25 -14.00 23.69
CA PRO A 160 -10.24 -14.74 24.42
C PRO A 160 -10.57 -16.23 24.49
N GLU A 161 -9.53 -17.07 24.51
CA GLU A 161 -9.67 -18.54 24.56
C GLU A 161 -9.97 -19.05 25.97
N PHE A 162 -9.57 -18.29 27.00
CA PHE A 162 -9.66 -18.70 28.40
C PHE A 162 -10.76 -17.91 29.13
N GLU A 163 -11.50 -18.59 30.02
CA GLU A 163 -12.63 -18.01 30.76
C GLU A 163 -12.21 -16.93 31.78
N ASP A 164 -10.95 -16.91 32.21
CA ASP A 164 -10.38 -15.93 33.12
C ASP A 164 -9.89 -14.66 32.41
N GLU A 165 -9.88 -14.65 31.08
CA GLU A 165 -9.52 -13.48 30.27
C GLU A 165 -10.74 -12.61 29.98
N GLN A 166 -10.62 -11.32 30.17
CA GLN A 166 -11.68 -10.36 29.86
C GLN A 166 -11.62 -9.98 28.38
N ALA A 167 -12.72 -10.16 27.66
CA ALA A 167 -12.86 -9.70 26.29
C ALA A 167 -12.74 -8.17 26.22
N ILE A 168 -11.95 -7.68 25.27
CA ILE A 168 -11.72 -6.26 25.00
C ILE A 168 -12.12 -5.98 23.55
N ASN A 169 -12.92 -4.93 23.30
CA ASN A 169 -13.06 -4.40 21.95
C ASN A 169 -11.96 -3.36 21.69
N PRO A 170 -10.88 -3.69 20.93
CA PRO A 170 -9.77 -2.76 20.71
C PRO A 170 -10.15 -1.49 19.95
N PHE A 171 -11.31 -1.50 19.27
CA PHE A 171 -11.82 -0.39 18.46
C PHE A 171 -12.76 0.54 19.23
N ASP A 172 -12.97 0.32 20.51
CA ASP A 172 -13.83 1.17 21.33
C ASP A 172 -13.07 2.37 21.87
N PHE A 173 -13.69 3.55 21.80
CA PHE A 173 -13.09 4.80 22.30
C PHE A 173 -12.97 4.82 23.82
N TRP A 174 -13.97 4.30 24.54
CA TRP A 174 -14.11 4.40 26.00
C TRP A 174 -13.56 3.17 26.74
N ALA A 175 -13.89 1.99 26.24
CA ALA A 175 -13.55 0.71 26.85
C ALA A 175 -12.47 -0.08 26.09
N GLY A 176 -11.92 0.50 25.03
CA GLY A 176 -10.86 -0.14 24.26
C GLY A 176 -9.49 -0.06 24.93
N ALA A 177 -8.47 -0.55 24.27
CA ALA A 177 -7.11 -0.62 24.80
C ALA A 177 -6.06 -0.15 23.79
N ASN A 178 -5.02 0.52 24.30
CA ASN A 178 -3.87 0.90 23.49
C ASN A 178 -3.08 -0.36 23.09
N PHE A 179 -2.65 -0.41 21.85
CA PHE A 179 -1.81 -1.48 21.32
C PHE A 179 -0.35 -1.06 21.32
N LYS A 180 0.47 -1.75 22.09
CA LYS A 180 1.92 -1.55 22.16
C LYS A 180 2.57 -2.38 21.08
N ILE A 181 3.00 -1.75 20.00
CA ILE A 181 3.74 -2.37 18.91
C ILE A 181 5.18 -2.54 19.36
N LYS A 182 5.67 -3.78 19.36
CA LYS A 182 7.05 -4.14 19.65
C LYS A 182 7.59 -4.96 18.50
N ILE A 183 8.54 -4.41 17.76
CA ILE A 183 9.14 -5.03 16.58
C ILE A 183 10.54 -5.50 16.95
N LYS A 184 10.87 -6.74 16.58
CA LYS A 184 12.23 -7.29 16.64
C LYS A 184 12.56 -7.97 15.32
N LYS A 185 13.83 -7.93 14.91
CA LYS A 185 14.30 -8.70 13.77
C LYS A 185 14.72 -10.10 14.23
N VAL A 186 14.02 -11.13 13.76
CA VAL A 186 14.30 -12.53 14.08
C VAL A 186 14.54 -13.28 12.79
N ALA A 187 15.69 -13.94 12.63
CA ALA A 187 16.09 -14.68 11.42
C ALA A 187 15.91 -13.86 10.11
N GLY A 188 16.19 -12.55 10.17
CA GLY A 188 16.05 -11.66 9.00
C GLY A 188 14.65 -11.09 8.78
N TYR A 189 13.63 -11.52 9.51
CA TYR A 189 12.23 -11.10 9.37
C TYR A 189 11.75 -10.25 10.54
N TRP A 190 10.82 -9.34 10.28
CA TRP A 190 10.14 -8.56 11.30
C TRP A 190 9.20 -9.45 12.12
N ASN A 191 9.37 -9.42 13.43
CA ASN A 191 8.56 -10.18 14.37
C ASN A 191 7.80 -9.22 15.29
N TYR A 192 6.49 -9.45 15.43
CA TYR A 192 5.54 -8.67 16.24
C TYR A 192 5.00 -9.45 17.43
N ASP A 193 5.54 -10.62 17.75
CA ASP A 193 4.98 -11.54 18.73
C ASP A 193 4.94 -10.92 20.14
N SER A 194 5.90 -10.04 20.46
CA SER A 194 5.95 -9.30 21.73
C SER A 194 4.96 -8.12 21.82
N SER A 195 4.24 -7.79 20.73
CA SER A 195 3.23 -6.75 20.77
C SER A 195 2.01 -7.19 21.55
N GLU A 196 1.40 -6.28 22.31
CA GLU A 196 0.33 -6.59 23.27
C GLU A 196 -0.64 -5.42 23.44
N PHE A 197 -1.86 -5.69 23.86
CA PHE A 197 -2.79 -4.67 24.33
C PHE A 197 -2.45 -4.27 25.78
N ALA A 198 -2.62 -2.99 26.08
CA ALA A 198 -2.59 -2.48 27.45
C ALA A 198 -3.92 -2.79 28.16
N ALA A 199 -4.02 -2.44 29.43
CA ALA A 199 -5.30 -2.45 30.14
C ALA A 199 -6.30 -1.51 29.44
N PRO A 200 -7.60 -1.86 29.43
CA PRO A 200 -8.65 -1.01 28.88
C PRO A 200 -8.65 0.37 29.54
N ALA A 201 -8.80 1.40 28.72
CA ALA A 201 -8.91 2.79 29.17
C ALA A 201 -9.53 3.64 28.05
N PRO A 202 -10.19 4.77 28.35
CA PRO A 202 -10.59 5.72 27.33
C PRO A 202 -9.39 6.21 26.50
N LEU A 203 -9.66 6.55 25.23
CA LEU A 203 -8.62 7.10 24.36
C LEU A 203 -8.18 8.47 24.84
N LEU A 204 -9.16 9.34 25.13
CA LEU A 204 -9.00 10.70 25.64
C LEU A 204 -9.99 10.92 26.79
N ASP A 205 -9.77 11.94 27.58
CA ASP A 205 -10.64 12.28 28.74
C ASP A 205 -11.90 13.06 28.33
N ASP A 206 -11.96 13.55 27.09
CA ASP A 206 -13.01 14.41 26.57
C ASP A 206 -13.68 13.80 25.34
N ASP A 207 -15.01 13.70 25.38
CA ASP A 207 -15.83 13.13 24.29
C ASP A 207 -15.80 14.00 23.03
N ASP A 208 -15.74 15.33 23.14
CA ASP A 208 -15.66 16.24 21.99
C ASP A 208 -14.33 16.07 21.25
N ALA A 209 -13.26 15.83 22.02
CA ALA A 209 -11.95 15.51 21.43
C ALA A 209 -11.97 14.14 20.72
N MET A 210 -12.64 13.13 21.29
CA MET A 210 -12.81 11.81 20.64
C MET A 210 -13.68 11.91 19.38
N GLU A 211 -14.75 12.73 19.39
CA GLU A 211 -15.54 13.00 18.19
C GLU A 211 -14.70 13.65 17.08
N THR A 212 -13.81 14.57 17.46
CA THR A 212 -12.86 15.19 16.51
C THR A 212 -11.91 14.15 15.91
N VAL A 213 -11.39 13.22 16.70
CA VAL A 213 -10.57 12.09 16.22
C VAL A 213 -11.36 11.25 15.22
N TRP A 214 -12.60 10.89 15.55
CA TRP A 214 -13.47 10.08 14.68
C TRP A 214 -13.76 10.77 13.34
N LYS A 215 -14.05 12.07 13.35
CA LYS A 215 -14.27 12.86 12.12
C LYS A 215 -13.04 12.98 11.22
N ASN A 216 -11.85 12.75 11.77
CA ASN A 216 -10.59 12.76 11.01
C ASN A 216 -10.18 11.40 10.48
N GLU A 217 -11.02 10.37 10.66
CA GLU A 217 -10.75 9.05 10.09
C GLU A 217 -10.85 9.05 8.57
N TYR A 218 -10.03 8.21 7.97
CA TYR A 218 -10.04 7.96 6.52
C TYR A 218 -11.06 6.88 6.19
N SER A 219 -11.75 7.01 5.07
CA SER A 219 -12.63 5.96 4.56
C SER A 219 -11.80 4.70 4.26
N LEU A 220 -12.21 3.59 4.85
CA LEU A 220 -11.63 2.26 4.60
C LEU A 220 -12.26 1.64 3.35
N ALA A 221 -13.52 1.97 3.05
CA ALA A 221 -14.22 1.51 1.86
C ALA A 221 -13.54 2.00 0.57
N GLU A 222 -12.96 3.22 0.58
CA GLU A 222 -12.19 3.74 -0.56
C GLU A 222 -11.00 2.84 -0.95
N LEU A 223 -10.37 2.16 0.02
CA LEU A 223 -9.20 1.31 -0.23
C LEU A 223 -9.55 0.04 -1.02
N VAL A 224 -10.80 -0.39 -0.93
CA VAL A 224 -11.32 -1.61 -1.56
C VAL A 224 -12.42 -1.31 -2.58
N ALA A 225 -12.60 -0.05 -2.95
CA ALA A 225 -13.54 0.37 -3.97
C ALA A 225 -13.14 -0.22 -5.35
N PRO A 226 -14.10 -0.57 -6.21
CA PRO A 226 -13.81 -1.22 -7.50
C PRO A 226 -12.85 -0.44 -8.41
N ASP A 227 -12.82 0.88 -8.31
CA ASP A 227 -11.92 1.77 -9.06
C ASP A 227 -10.45 1.68 -8.63
N GLN A 228 -10.17 1.07 -7.48
CA GLN A 228 -8.80 0.77 -7.01
C GLN A 228 -8.22 -0.50 -7.64
N PHE A 229 -8.96 -1.17 -8.49
CA PHE A 229 -8.57 -2.43 -9.13
C PHE A 229 -8.56 -2.27 -10.65
N LYS A 230 -7.50 -2.78 -11.26
CA LYS A 230 -7.43 -2.88 -12.72
C LYS A 230 -8.36 -3.99 -13.22
N SER A 231 -8.77 -3.91 -14.48
CA SER A 231 -9.56 -4.96 -15.11
C SER A 231 -8.80 -6.30 -15.16
N TYR A 232 -9.52 -7.42 -15.25
CA TYR A 232 -8.92 -8.73 -15.43
C TYR A 232 -7.98 -8.77 -16.64
N GLU A 233 -8.41 -8.16 -17.75
CA GLU A 233 -7.68 -8.11 -19.01
C GLU A 233 -6.36 -7.34 -18.86
N ASP A 234 -6.36 -6.21 -18.16
CA ASP A 234 -5.15 -5.41 -17.94
C ASP A 234 -4.17 -6.12 -16.99
N LEU A 235 -4.70 -6.75 -15.94
CA LEU A 235 -3.91 -7.57 -15.04
C LEU A 235 -3.31 -8.78 -15.76
N LYS A 236 -4.06 -9.41 -16.67
CA LYS A 236 -3.58 -10.53 -17.48
C LYS A 236 -2.47 -10.11 -18.46
N LYS A 237 -2.65 -8.99 -19.18
CA LYS A 237 -1.61 -8.41 -20.05
C LYS A 237 -0.34 -8.10 -19.24
N ARG A 238 -0.50 -7.50 -18.06
CA ARG A 238 0.62 -7.20 -17.18
C ARG A 238 1.33 -8.47 -16.70
N LEU A 239 0.57 -9.51 -16.35
CA LEU A 239 1.09 -10.80 -15.93
C LEU A 239 1.91 -11.43 -17.06
N ASP A 240 1.34 -11.52 -18.27
CA ASP A 240 1.99 -12.12 -19.44
C ASP A 240 3.31 -11.39 -19.79
N TYR A 241 3.31 -10.06 -19.68
CA TYR A 241 4.52 -9.26 -19.84
C TYR A 241 5.57 -9.59 -18.77
N VAL A 242 5.18 -9.58 -17.50
CA VAL A 242 6.11 -9.84 -16.37
C VAL A 242 6.67 -11.28 -16.44
N LEU A 243 5.88 -12.23 -16.89
CA LEU A 243 6.33 -13.62 -17.11
C LEU A 243 7.20 -13.79 -18.37
N GLY A 244 7.33 -12.77 -19.23
CA GLY A 244 8.08 -12.84 -20.49
C GLY A 244 7.35 -13.60 -21.60
N LEU A 245 6.04 -13.77 -21.49
CA LEU A 245 5.21 -14.46 -22.50
C LEU A 245 4.82 -13.54 -23.66
N THR A 246 4.90 -12.24 -23.48
CA THR A 246 4.63 -11.20 -24.50
C THR A 246 5.65 -10.08 -24.43
N VAL A 247 5.95 -9.45 -25.59
CA VAL A 247 6.75 -8.22 -25.64
C VAL A 247 5.94 -7.08 -25.02
N ALA A 248 6.58 -6.20 -24.24
CA ALA A 248 5.94 -5.03 -23.66
C ALA A 248 5.15 -4.28 -24.73
N PRO A 249 3.87 -3.96 -24.51
CA PRO A 249 3.28 -2.87 -25.25
C PRO A 249 4.10 -1.61 -24.92
N LYS A 250 4.72 -0.99 -25.94
CA LYS A 250 5.28 0.35 -25.78
C LYS A 250 4.21 1.19 -25.12
N ARG A 251 4.48 1.78 -23.96
CA ARG A 251 3.66 2.88 -23.45
C ARG A 251 3.75 3.98 -24.50
N GLN A 252 2.75 4.08 -25.32
CA GLN A 252 2.54 5.24 -26.17
C GLN A 252 1.87 6.25 -25.23
N ASP A 253 2.68 7.18 -24.73
CA ASP A 253 2.14 8.40 -24.15
C ASP A 253 1.57 9.22 -25.34
N PRO A 254 0.28 9.56 -25.38
CA PRO A 254 -0.30 10.33 -26.48
C PRO A 254 0.41 11.66 -26.73
N GLU A 255 0.98 12.28 -25.69
CA GLU A 255 1.74 13.51 -25.81
C GLU A 255 3.11 13.32 -26.50
N VAL A 256 3.76 12.15 -26.32
CA VAL A 256 5.04 11.82 -26.97
C VAL A 256 4.85 11.52 -28.47
N ILE A 257 3.67 11.02 -28.88
CA ILE A 257 3.36 10.75 -30.30
C ILE A 257 3.27 12.06 -31.11
N ASP A 258 2.76 13.13 -30.50
CA ASP A 258 2.68 14.46 -31.14
C ASP A 258 4.05 15.15 -31.23
N GLU A 259 4.97 14.89 -30.29
CA GLU A 259 6.34 15.40 -30.33
C GLU A 259 7.20 14.68 -31.38
N ASP A 260 7.07 13.35 -31.53
CA ASP A 260 7.81 12.58 -32.52
C ASP A 260 7.37 12.92 -33.96
N ASN A 261 6.08 13.20 -34.19
CA ASN A 261 5.58 13.63 -35.50
C ASN A 261 6.02 15.04 -35.88
N ASN A 262 6.33 15.92 -34.92
CA ASN A 262 6.87 17.25 -35.16
C ASN A 262 8.39 17.25 -35.42
N LEU A 263 9.11 16.18 -35.03
CA LEU A 263 10.55 16.08 -35.25
C LEU A 263 10.92 15.50 -36.62
N GLU A 264 10.04 14.71 -37.25
CA GLU A 264 10.29 14.20 -38.61
C GLU A 264 10.22 15.29 -39.68
N ASP A 265 9.47 16.37 -39.46
CA ASP A 265 9.33 17.49 -40.43
C ASP A 265 10.53 18.49 -40.36
N LEU A 266 11.43 18.34 -39.40
CA LEU A 266 12.63 19.18 -39.24
C LEU A 266 13.94 18.49 -39.66
N SER A 267 13.91 17.22 -40.10
CA SER A 267 15.14 16.44 -40.38
C SER A 267 15.56 16.38 -41.85
N GLU A 268 14.82 17.04 -42.78
CA GLU A 268 15.28 17.19 -44.17
C GLU A 268 16.28 18.33 -44.34
N GLY A 269 17.40 18.31 -43.69
CA GLY A 269 18.41 19.33 -43.93
C GLY A 269 19.66 19.28 -43.06
N ARG A 270 20.25 18.14 -42.78
CA ARG A 270 21.63 18.14 -42.27
C ARG A 270 22.43 16.89 -42.64
N ALA A 271 23.59 17.15 -43.26
CA ALA A 271 24.56 16.18 -43.71
C ALA A 271 25.15 15.31 -42.57
N VAL A 272 25.33 14.05 -42.87
CA VAL A 272 25.93 13.01 -42.03
C VAL A 272 27.41 13.37 -41.79
N VAL A 273 27.80 13.44 -40.51
CA VAL A 273 29.20 13.35 -40.09
C VAL A 273 29.36 12.07 -39.31
N ASP A 274 30.10 11.16 -39.92
CA ASP A 274 30.50 9.84 -39.40
C ASP A 274 31.50 10.02 -38.26
N THR A 275 31.18 9.56 -37.05
CA THR A 275 32.16 9.37 -35.98
C THR A 275 31.87 8.05 -35.25
N THR A 276 32.67 7.04 -35.60
CA THR A 276 32.83 5.79 -34.87
C THR A 276 33.44 6.02 -33.48
N PRO A 277 32.88 5.43 -32.42
CA PRO A 277 33.58 5.38 -31.13
C PRO A 277 34.43 4.11 -31.03
N SER A 278 35.67 4.35 -30.68
CA SER A 278 36.70 3.38 -30.37
C SER A 278 36.36 2.60 -29.08
N SER A 279 36.60 1.30 -29.16
CA SER A 279 36.54 0.36 -28.03
C SER A 279 37.65 0.62 -27.01
N VAL A 280 37.32 0.65 -25.74
CA VAL A 280 38.28 0.49 -24.65
C VAL A 280 37.85 -0.71 -23.80
N ASN A 281 38.64 -1.76 -23.89
CA ASN A 281 38.70 -2.87 -22.96
C ASN A 281 39.33 -2.42 -21.65
N THR A 282 38.78 -2.81 -20.53
CA THR A 282 39.53 -3.02 -19.29
C THR A 282 38.99 -4.25 -18.58
N ASP A 283 39.76 -5.32 -18.69
CA ASP A 283 39.79 -6.46 -17.76
C ASP A 283 40.42 -6.00 -16.45
N GLU A 284 40.03 -6.60 -15.36
CA GLU A 284 40.65 -6.81 -14.04
C GLU A 284 39.55 -6.81 -12.98
N ASP A 285 39.43 -7.66 -12.00
CA ASP A 285 40.16 -8.84 -11.56
C ASP A 285 39.25 -9.60 -10.56
N LEU A 286 39.26 -10.89 -10.66
CA LEU A 286 38.63 -11.82 -9.74
C LEU A 286 39.52 -11.98 -8.51
N SER A 287 38.97 -11.89 -7.33
CA SER A 287 39.57 -12.56 -6.17
C SER A 287 38.50 -13.23 -5.30
N LEU A 288 38.56 -14.53 -5.36
CA LEU A 288 37.99 -15.49 -4.43
C LEU A 288 38.57 -15.28 -3.02
N ILE A 289 37.70 -15.29 -2.01
CA ILE A 289 38.10 -15.75 -0.66
C ILE A 289 37.06 -16.75 -0.18
N HIS A 290 37.50 -18.00 -0.14
CA HIS A 290 36.97 -19.08 0.69
C HIS A 290 37.40 -18.85 2.16
N ILE A 291 36.51 -18.98 3.08
CA ILE A 291 36.71 -19.71 4.36
C ILE A 291 35.35 -20.13 4.86
#